data_b0e277fbfc4a83a7ef8130772896a4b8
#
_entry.id   b0e277fbfc4a83a7ef8130772896a4b8
#
_cell.length_a   1.000
_cell.length_b   1.000
_cell.length_c   1.000
_cell.angle_alpha   90.00
_cell.angle_beta   90.00
_cell.angle_gamma   90.00
#
_symmetry.space_group_name_H-M   'P 1'
#
loop_
_entity.id
_entity.type
_entity.pdbx_description
1 polymer ?
#
loop_
_entity_poly.entity_id
_entity_poly.type
_entity_poly.pdbx_seq_one_letter_code
_entity_poly.pdbx_strand_id
1 'polypeptide(L)'
;MIYEILRVSTRETQWKCAELREDNARLHYGRFYLAPLLVGQAELIGTVMRKALLAELEGTCITYVKLLDVPHEYSSIWGVKEPVYDIVMNLKKIVLRSNQLMDNPPNFFKGRVRVKGSTIVTAKDIIFNHVGIEVVDNTQYVATLTKPISLYIDLIVEKKRAFGKAIPYTLQEGSYPIGDTFSPILNVNYSVHSYTRENEKKEMLFLEIWTNGSLTPVEALSITSQKLAKLLTAPLRVNEEEDNKFTNEDHLVSLYSFTFQHRWERIRQKKIKLAMKSIFVDQFEFTPKVYNGLKKANIDKLFDLLNMRYEDLMKIEYFGLDDVKNIIVTIENYFETDFDSLEDL
;
A
#
# COMPACT_ATOMS: atom_id res chain seq x y z
N MET A 1 -32.76 22.72 18.41
CA MET A 1 -32.57 21.32 18.04
C MET A 1 -33.21 21.14 16.66
N ILE A 2 -32.44 21.05 15.61
CA ILE A 2 -32.96 20.85 14.25
C ILE A 2 -33.18 19.34 14.10
N TYR A 3 -34.44 18.92 14.02
CA TYR A 3 -34.79 17.54 13.75
C TYR A 3 -34.63 17.28 12.24
N GLU A 4 -33.63 16.52 11.87
CA GLU A 4 -33.45 16.05 10.50
C GLU A 4 -34.43 14.90 10.25
N ILE A 5 -35.45 15.15 9.42
CA ILE A 5 -36.47 14.14 9.08
C ILE A 5 -35.95 13.29 7.91
N LEU A 6 -35.44 12.11 8.19
CA LEU A 6 -35.00 11.16 7.18
C LEU A 6 -36.17 10.27 6.71
N ARG A 7 -36.37 10.20 5.39
CA ARG A 7 -37.36 9.29 4.80
C ARG A 7 -36.74 7.93 4.56
N VAL A 8 -37.02 6.97 5.43
CA VAL A 8 -36.54 5.59 5.30
C VAL A 8 -37.44 4.78 4.37
N SER A 9 -36.85 4.06 3.40
CA SER A 9 -37.58 3.09 2.57
C SER A 9 -38.13 1.96 3.44
N THR A 10 -39.30 1.46 3.10
CA THR A 10 -39.99 0.47 3.93
C THR A 10 -39.80 -0.96 3.47
N ARG A 11 -39.37 -1.16 2.22
CA ARG A 11 -39.35 -2.49 1.57
C ARG A 11 -37.98 -3.01 1.25
N GLU A 12 -37.06 -2.15 0.85
CA GLU A 12 -35.74 -2.56 0.39
C GLU A 12 -34.64 -1.77 1.09
N THR A 13 -33.56 -2.47 1.44
CA THR A 13 -32.37 -1.87 2.00
C THR A 13 -31.64 -1.06 0.92
N GLN A 14 -31.49 0.22 1.10
CA GLN A 14 -30.89 1.14 0.12
C GLN A 14 -29.93 2.12 0.77
N TRP A 15 -28.82 2.39 0.07
CA TRP A 15 -27.98 3.54 0.38
C TRP A 15 -28.66 4.82 -0.07
N LYS A 16 -28.67 5.79 0.81
CA LYS A 16 -29.14 7.16 0.51
C LYS A 16 -28.11 8.16 0.99
N CYS A 17 -28.00 9.24 0.23
CA CYS A 17 -27.18 10.37 0.61
C CYS A 17 -27.96 11.28 1.54
N ALA A 18 -27.43 11.57 2.73
CA ALA A 18 -27.98 12.52 3.67
C ALA A 18 -27.38 13.93 3.43
N GLU A 19 -26.06 13.99 3.21
CA GLU A 19 -25.35 15.25 3.03
C GLU A 19 -24.16 15.05 2.09
N LEU A 20 -23.94 16.03 1.20
CA LEU A 20 -22.72 16.15 0.40
C LEU A 20 -22.22 17.58 0.53
N ARG A 21 -20.93 17.73 0.76
CA ARG A 21 -20.29 19.01 0.96
C ARG A 21 -18.89 19.01 0.33
N GLU A 22 -18.59 20.06 -0.40
CA GLU A 22 -17.27 20.32 -0.96
C GLU A 22 -16.71 21.57 -0.29
N ASP A 23 -15.90 21.37 0.74
CA ASP A 23 -15.31 22.49 1.50
C ASP A 23 -14.23 23.19 0.69
N ASN A 24 -13.45 22.44 -0.08
CA ASN A 24 -12.50 22.91 -1.08
C ASN A 24 -12.15 21.79 -2.07
N ALA A 25 -11.35 22.08 -3.12
CA ALA A 25 -10.98 21.11 -4.15
C ALA A 25 -10.36 19.82 -3.59
N ARG A 26 -9.73 19.88 -2.40
CA ARG A 26 -9.02 18.77 -1.76
C ARG A 26 -9.70 18.21 -0.52
N LEU A 27 -10.92 18.65 -0.22
CA LEU A 27 -11.68 18.16 0.93
C LEU A 27 -13.15 18.06 0.58
N HIS A 28 -13.59 16.84 0.29
CA HIS A 28 -14.98 16.52 0.06
C HIS A 28 -15.50 15.65 1.18
N TYR A 29 -16.69 15.93 1.64
CA TYR A 29 -17.40 15.21 2.70
C TYR A 29 -18.71 14.63 2.15
N GLY A 30 -19.02 13.39 2.53
CA GLY A 30 -20.29 12.75 2.24
C GLY A 30 -20.79 11.96 3.43
N ARG A 31 -22.07 12.17 3.78
CA ARG A 31 -22.79 11.39 4.78
C ARG A 31 -23.87 10.56 4.10
N PHE A 32 -23.78 9.27 4.27
CA PHE A 32 -24.70 8.29 3.69
C PHE A 32 -25.39 7.51 4.80
N TYR A 33 -26.57 7.00 4.52
CA TYR A 33 -27.21 6.05 5.41
C TYR A 33 -27.75 4.85 4.66
N LEU A 34 -27.73 3.70 5.33
CA LEU A 34 -28.24 2.42 4.85
C LEU A 34 -29.34 1.96 5.80
N ALA A 35 -30.54 1.80 5.29
CA ALA A 35 -31.70 1.36 6.06
C ALA A 35 -32.77 0.74 5.13
N PRO A 36 -33.68 -0.12 5.65
CA PRO A 36 -33.71 -0.72 6.99
C PRO A 36 -32.75 -1.91 7.12
N LEU A 37 -32.19 -2.12 8.29
CA LEU A 37 -31.32 -3.27 8.60
C LEU A 37 -31.88 -4.03 9.80
N LEU A 38 -31.56 -5.33 9.90
CA LEU A 38 -31.83 -6.12 11.09
C LEU A 38 -30.80 -5.81 12.18
N VAL A 39 -31.16 -6.10 13.44
CA VAL A 39 -30.28 -5.87 14.59
C VAL A 39 -28.95 -6.64 14.41
N GLY A 40 -27.83 -5.95 14.57
CA GLY A 40 -26.47 -6.46 14.40
C GLY A 40 -25.91 -6.36 12.97
N GLN A 41 -26.73 -6.16 11.94
CA GLN A 41 -26.25 -6.02 10.56
C GLN A 41 -25.53 -4.68 10.32
N ALA A 42 -25.98 -3.62 10.97
CA ALA A 42 -25.41 -2.29 10.79
C ALA A 42 -23.95 -2.24 11.25
N GLU A 43 -23.64 -2.82 12.40
CA GLU A 43 -22.29 -2.88 12.95
C GLU A 43 -21.34 -3.70 12.04
N LEU A 44 -21.82 -4.86 11.56
CA LEU A 44 -21.05 -5.71 10.65
C LEU A 44 -20.71 -4.95 9.35
N ILE A 45 -21.71 -4.37 8.70
CA ILE A 45 -21.54 -3.65 7.43
C ILE A 45 -20.68 -2.41 7.64
N GLY A 46 -20.89 -1.64 8.71
CA GLY A 46 -20.12 -0.43 9.04
C GLY A 46 -18.63 -0.73 9.21
N THR A 47 -18.31 -1.77 9.96
CA THR A 47 -16.92 -2.22 10.18
C THR A 47 -16.25 -2.64 8.87
N VAL A 48 -16.93 -3.45 8.06
CA VAL A 48 -16.38 -3.94 6.78
C VAL A 48 -16.20 -2.80 5.79
N MET A 49 -17.20 -1.92 5.64
CA MET A 49 -17.15 -0.77 4.74
C MET A 49 -16.04 0.21 5.13
N ARG A 50 -15.87 0.50 6.42
CA ARG A 50 -14.80 1.38 6.90
C ARG A 50 -13.42 0.81 6.53
N LYS A 51 -13.19 -0.47 6.81
CA LYS A 51 -11.91 -1.14 6.48
C LYS A 51 -11.65 -1.15 4.98
N ALA A 52 -12.67 -1.46 4.18
CA ALA A 52 -12.54 -1.53 2.75
C ALA A 52 -12.29 -0.16 2.11
N LEU A 53 -12.99 0.90 2.56
CA LEU A 53 -12.76 2.27 2.10
C LEU A 53 -11.33 2.73 2.34
N LEU A 54 -10.75 2.39 3.51
CA LEU A 54 -9.39 2.79 3.86
C LEU A 54 -8.30 1.96 3.16
N ALA A 55 -8.59 0.68 2.81
CA ALA A 55 -7.58 -0.27 2.36
C ALA A 55 -7.65 -0.60 0.86
N GLU A 56 -8.87 -0.75 0.29
CA GLU A 56 -9.06 -1.32 -1.04
C GLU A 56 -9.11 -0.28 -2.17
N LEU A 57 -9.29 0.99 -1.84
CA LEU A 57 -9.31 2.05 -2.84
C LEU A 57 -7.90 2.33 -3.36
N GLU A 58 -7.83 2.59 -4.66
CA GLU A 58 -6.59 2.95 -5.33
C GLU A 58 -6.49 4.47 -5.43
N GLY A 59 -5.33 4.98 -5.09
CA GLY A 59 -4.97 6.37 -5.27
C GLY A 59 -3.80 6.54 -6.21
N THR A 60 -3.66 7.74 -6.72
CA THR A 60 -2.57 8.14 -7.62
C THR A 60 -1.72 9.18 -6.93
N CYS A 61 -0.42 8.94 -6.80
CA CYS A 61 0.49 9.91 -6.21
C CYS A 61 1.83 9.98 -6.93
N ILE A 62 2.56 11.07 -6.70
CA ILE A 62 3.93 11.25 -7.15
C ILE A 62 4.82 10.45 -6.20
N THR A 63 5.56 9.46 -6.71
CA THR A 63 6.43 8.60 -5.90
C THR A 63 7.89 8.99 -5.97
N TYR A 64 8.34 9.49 -7.11
CA TYR A 64 9.72 9.94 -7.31
C TYR A 64 9.77 11.27 -8.05
N VAL A 65 10.74 12.07 -7.67
CA VAL A 65 11.08 13.33 -8.29
C VAL A 65 12.55 13.30 -8.68
N LYS A 66 12.86 13.73 -9.90
CA LYS A 66 14.23 13.92 -10.36
C LYS A 66 14.46 15.39 -10.67
N LEU A 67 15.45 15.98 -9.98
CA LEU A 67 15.93 17.33 -10.23
C LEU A 67 17.30 17.24 -10.88
N LEU A 68 17.54 18.07 -11.90
CA LEU A 68 18.83 18.13 -12.57
C LEU A 68 19.83 18.96 -11.74
N ASP A 69 21.09 18.55 -11.73
CA ASP A 69 22.21 19.25 -11.11
C ASP A 69 22.07 19.51 -9.61
N VAL A 70 21.41 18.58 -8.90
CA VAL A 70 21.21 18.66 -7.46
C VAL A 70 21.93 17.50 -6.77
N PRO A 71 22.94 17.74 -5.92
CA PRO A 71 23.73 16.69 -5.29
C PRO A 71 22.98 15.95 -4.16
N HIS A 72 22.13 16.64 -3.40
CA HIS A 72 21.36 16.06 -2.29
C HIS A 72 20.09 16.87 -1.98
N GLU A 73 19.14 16.28 -1.27
CA GLU A 73 17.83 16.86 -0.97
C GLU A 73 17.86 18.15 -0.13
N TYR A 74 18.92 18.37 0.64
CA TYR A 74 19.08 19.58 1.46
C TYR A 74 19.81 20.72 0.73
N SER A 75 20.16 20.53 -0.53
CA SER A 75 20.82 21.57 -1.32
C SER A 75 19.83 22.66 -1.75
N SER A 76 20.40 23.85 -2.04
CA SER A 76 19.63 24.96 -2.60
C SER A 76 19.94 25.12 -4.08
N ILE A 77 18.91 25.39 -4.87
CA ILE A 77 19.05 25.67 -6.31
C ILE A 77 19.23 27.17 -6.47
N TRP A 78 20.31 27.58 -7.15
CA TRP A 78 20.55 29.01 -7.41
C TRP A 78 19.38 29.64 -8.16
N GLY A 79 18.82 30.72 -7.61
CA GLY A 79 17.67 31.42 -8.19
C GLY A 79 16.29 30.83 -7.87
N VAL A 80 16.23 29.76 -7.06
CA VAL A 80 15.00 29.26 -6.42
C VAL A 80 15.03 29.66 -4.95
N LYS A 81 13.89 30.05 -4.41
CA LYS A 81 13.77 30.48 -3.02
C LYS A 81 13.81 29.31 -2.05
N GLU A 82 13.15 28.24 -2.38
CA GLU A 82 12.97 27.05 -1.55
C GLU A 82 14.17 26.09 -1.74
N PRO A 83 14.64 25.41 -0.66
CA PRO A 83 15.54 24.29 -0.76
C PRO A 83 14.84 23.10 -1.43
N VAL A 84 15.62 22.18 -1.97
CA VAL A 84 15.09 21.00 -2.68
C VAL A 84 14.12 20.21 -1.83
N TYR A 85 14.41 20.03 -0.54
CA TYR A 85 13.54 19.33 0.40
C TYR A 85 12.12 19.92 0.45
N ASP A 86 12.00 21.26 0.51
CA ASP A 86 10.69 21.92 0.54
C ASP A 86 9.93 21.74 -0.78
N ILE A 87 10.64 21.78 -1.91
CA ILE A 87 10.08 21.51 -3.24
C ILE A 87 9.51 20.09 -3.28
N VAL A 88 10.27 19.10 -2.81
CA VAL A 88 9.86 17.70 -2.73
C VAL A 88 8.63 17.53 -1.83
N MET A 89 8.63 18.21 -0.67
CA MET A 89 7.48 18.18 0.27
C MET A 89 6.25 18.89 -0.27
N ASN A 90 6.40 19.93 -1.05
CA ASN A 90 5.28 20.58 -1.74
C ASN A 90 4.71 19.69 -2.85
N LEU A 91 5.56 19.04 -3.63
CA LEU A 91 5.15 18.06 -4.64
C LEU A 91 4.43 16.85 -4.02
N LYS A 92 4.83 16.40 -2.83
CA LYS A 92 4.15 15.35 -2.08
C LYS A 92 2.69 15.68 -1.75
N LYS A 93 2.38 16.95 -1.53
CA LYS A 93 1.02 17.42 -1.18
C LYS A 93 0.09 17.52 -2.38
N ILE A 94 0.60 17.39 -3.60
CA ILE A 94 -0.22 17.50 -4.81
C ILE A 94 -1.11 16.29 -4.96
N VAL A 95 -2.41 16.55 -5.05
CA VAL A 95 -3.42 15.52 -5.24
C VAL A 95 -3.66 15.33 -6.74
N LEU A 96 -3.55 14.08 -7.17
CA LEU A 96 -3.77 13.68 -8.55
C LEU A 96 -5.05 12.84 -8.66
N ARG A 97 -5.81 13.08 -9.71
CA ARG A 97 -6.95 12.27 -10.12
C ARG A 97 -6.56 11.46 -11.35
N SER A 98 -6.80 10.16 -11.33
CA SER A 98 -6.66 9.32 -12.51
C SER A 98 -8.02 8.87 -13.02
N ASN A 99 -8.22 8.93 -14.34
CA ASN A 99 -9.41 8.40 -14.96
C ASN A 99 -9.46 6.87 -14.79
N GLN A 100 -10.59 6.34 -14.30
CA GLN A 100 -10.75 4.91 -13.97
C GLN A 100 -11.00 4.01 -15.19
N LEU A 101 -11.29 4.62 -16.36
CA LEU A 101 -11.66 3.92 -17.58
C LEU A 101 -10.46 3.41 -18.40
N MET A 102 -9.30 3.26 -17.77
CA MET A 102 -8.13 2.73 -18.47
C MET A 102 -8.12 1.21 -18.47
N ASP A 103 -8.30 0.63 -19.62
CA ASP A 103 -7.97 -0.77 -19.87
C ASP A 103 -6.44 -0.90 -19.86
N ASN A 104 -5.89 -1.65 -18.92
CA ASN A 104 -4.45 -1.88 -18.73
C ASN A 104 -3.61 -0.59 -18.51
N PRO A 105 -3.76 0.11 -17.36
CA PRO A 105 -2.93 1.25 -17.05
C PRO A 105 -1.46 0.83 -16.95
N PRO A 106 -0.51 1.65 -17.45
CA PRO A 106 0.90 1.38 -17.26
C PRO A 106 1.24 1.40 -15.77
N ASN A 107 2.27 0.65 -15.36
CA ASN A 107 2.70 0.56 -13.97
C ASN A 107 3.08 1.92 -13.36
N PHE A 108 3.51 2.86 -14.20
CA PHE A 108 3.87 4.22 -13.82
C PHE A 108 3.61 5.21 -14.95
N PHE A 109 3.39 6.46 -14.60
CA PHE A 109 3.22 7.57 -15.52
C PHE A 109 4.34 8.58 -15.30
N LYS A 110 4.68 9.33 -16.31
CA LYS A 110 5.69 10.39 -16.24
C LYS A 110 5.03 11.75 -16.31
N GLY A 111 5.43 12.64 -15.39
CA GLY A 111 5.11 14.05 -15.40
C GLY A 111 6.37 14.90 -15.52
N ARG A 112 6.23 16.14 -15.95
CA ARG A 112 7.33 17.11 -16.05
C ARG A 112 6.86 18.48 -15.67
N VAL A 113 7.73 19.20 -14.94
CA VAL A 113 7.61 20.65 -14.74
C VAL A 113 8.72 21.33 -15.52
N ARG A 114 8.34 22.28 -16.37
CA ARG A 114 9.28 23.10 -17.12
C ARG A 114 8.84 24.54 -17.05
N VAL A 115 9.49 25.32 -16.20
CA VAL A 115 9.17 26.73 -16.02
C VAL A 115 10.43 27.55 -16.20
N LYS A 116 10.30 28.68 -16.90
CA LYS A 116 11.41 29.62 -17.17
C LYS A 116 11.02 31.02 -16.75
N GLY A 117 11.95 31.71 -16.14
CA GLY A 117 11.77 33.11 -15.74
C GLY A 117 11.56 33.25 -14.23
N SER A 118 11.41 34.51 -13.77
CA SER A 118 11.11 34.83 -12.37
C SER A 118 9.60 34.72 -12.16
N THR A 119 9.13 33.59 -11.59
CA THR A 119 7.70 33.31 -11.44
C THR A 119 7.43 32.30 -10.30
N ILE A 120 6.18 32.24 -9.88
CA ILE A 120 5.71 31.24 -8.94
C ILE A 120 5.32 29.98 -9.74
N VAL A 121 5.91 28.83 -9.37
CA VAL A 121 5.60 27.53 -9.93
C VAL A 121 4.46 26.90 -9.11
N THR A 122 3.44 26.46 -9.79
CA THR A 122 2.27 25.82 -9.18
C THR A 122 1.97 24.48 -9.83
N ALA A 123 1.03 23.74 -9.26
CA ALA A 123 0.67 22.42 -9.75
C ALA A 123 0.12 22.42 -11.20
N LYS A 124 -0.42 23.55 -11.70
CA LYS A 124 -0.84 23.71 -13.10
C LYS A 124 0.31 23.61 -14.12
N ASP A 125 1.55 23.85 -13.67
CA ASP A 125 2.75 23.82 -14.54
C ASP A 125 3.25 22.38 -14.73
N ILE A 126 2.61 21.39 -14.11
CA ILE A 126 2.90 19.97 -14.29
C ILE A 126 2.24 19.47 -15.56
N ILE A 127 3.02 18.95 -16.47
CA ILE A 127 2.55 18.34 -17.72
C ILE A 127 2.75 16.83 -17.61
N PHE A 128 1.66 16.07 -17.74
CA PHE A 128 1.71 14.61 -17.76
C PHE A 128 1.78 14.10 -19.20
N ASN A 129 2.53 13.03 -19.41
CA ASN A 129 2.62 12.36 -20.72
C ASN A 129 1.35 11.56 -21.07
N HIS A 130 0.40 11.48 -20.15
CA HIS A 130 -0.81 10.69 -20.29
C HIS A 130 -2.05 11.54 -19.99
N VAL A 131 -3.03 11.51 -20.90
CA VAL A 131 -4.27 12.34 -20.84
C VAL A 131 -5.18 11.96 -19.67
N GLY A 132 -4.99 10.77 -19.08
CA GLY A 132 -5.86 10.26 -17.99
C GLY A 132 -5.45 10.68 -16.58
N ILE A 133 -4.45 11.55 -16.41
CA ILE A 133 -4.02 12.07 -15.10
C ILE A 133 -4.18 13.58 -15.08
N GLU A 134 -4.84 14.06 -14.05
CA GLU A 134 -5.12 15.49 -13.86
C GLU A 134 -4.75 15.89 -12.41
N VAL A 135 -4.35 17.15 -12.25
CA VAL A 135 -4.16 17.77 -10.93
C VAL A 135 -5.54 18.23 -10.43
N VAL A 136 -5.86 17.87 -9.20
CA VAL A 136 -7.14 18.25 -8.56
C VAL A 136 -7.18 19.74 -8.24
N ASP A 137 -6.07 20.29 -7.73
CA ASP A 137 -5.96 21.69 -7.35
C ASP A 137 -4.77 22.34 -8.04
N ASN A 138 -5.03 23.06 -9.11
CA ASN A 138 -4.05 23.75 -9.93
C ASN A 138 -3.33 24.90 -9.20
N THR A 139 -3.86 25.36 -8.09
CA THR A 139 -3.32 26.51 -7.33
C THR A 139 -2.25 26.09 -6.32
N GLN A 140 -2.03 24.77 -6.11
CA GLN A 140 -1.05 24.28 -5.17
C GLN A 140 0.35 24.79 -5.50
N TYR A 141 1.00 25.35 -4.50
CA TYR A 141 2.32 25.91 -4.57
C TYR A 141 3.39 24.84 -4.65
N VAL A 142 4.39 25.03 -5.52
CA VAL A 142 5.56 24.15 -5.67
C VAL A 142 6.84 24.87 -5.29
N ALA A 143 7.17 25.96 -5.97
CA ALA A 143 8.41 26.72 -5.75
C ALA A 143 8.29 28.15 -6.28
N THR A 144 9.22 29.04 -5.88
CA THR A 144 9.34 30.40 -6.41
C THR A 144 10.69 30.60 -7.08
N LEU A 145 10.67 30.94 -8.36
CA LEU A 145 11.86 31.37 -9.09
C LEU A 145 12.08 32.86 -8.88
N THR A 146 13.19 33.20 -8.26
CA THR A 146 13.57 34.62 -7.96
C THR A 146 14.43 35.25 -9.07
N LYS A 147 15.04 34.42 -9.91
CA LYS A 147 15.91 34.83 -11.02
C LYS A 147 15.43 34.24 -12.35
N PRO A 148 15.81 34.78 -13.49
CA PRO A 148 15.43 34.28 -14.81
C PRO A 148 16.16 32.98 -15.18
N ILE A 149 15.91 31.93 -14.41
CA ILE A 149 16.43 30.57 -14.61
C ILE A 149 15.37 29.66 -15.19
N SER A 150 15.79 28.46 -15.61
CA SER A 150 14.87 27.39 -16.03
C SER A 150 14.88 26.28 -14.98
N LEU A 151 13.72 25.96 -14.44
CA LEU A 151 13.55 24.84 -13.51
C LEU A 151 13.00 23.65 -14.29
N TYR A 152 13.69 22.50 -14.16
CA TYR A 152 13.31 21.24 -14.76
C TYR A 152 13.14 20.19 -13.65
N ILE A 153 11.94 19.62 -13.57
CA ILE A 153 11.64 18.53 -12.64
C ILE A 153 10.95 17.42 -13.41
N ASP A 154 11.51 16.23 -13.38
CA ASP A 154 10.84 15.03 -13.90
C ASP A 154 10.18 14.30 -12.72
N LEU A 155 8.93 13.84 -12.94
CA LEU A 155 8.08 13.22 -11.95
C LEU A 155 7.73 11.80 -12.39
N ILE A 156 7.69 10.87 -11.43
CA ILE A 156 7.12 9.55 -11.60
C ILE A 156 5.87 9.45 -10.73
N VAL A 157 4.80 9.05 -11.35
CA VAL A 157 3.48 8.92 -10.75
C VAL A 157 3.05 7.47 -10.83
N GLU A 158 2.57 6.92 -9.73
CA GLU A 158 2.07 5.56 -9.65
C GLU A 158 0.63 5.55 -9.14
N LYS A 159 -0.13 4.53 -9.53
CA LYS A 159 -1.47 4.24 -9.03
C LYS A 159 -1.46 2.90 -8.31
N LYS A 160 -1.80 2.91 -7.01
CA LYS A 160 -1.81 1.71 -6.17
C LYS A 160 -2.88 1.78 -5.10
N ARG A 161 -3.13 0.66 -4.43
CA ARG A 161 -3.96 0.61 -3.22
C ARG A 161 -3.28 1.37 -2.07
N ALA A 162 -4.07 1.80 -1.08
CA ALA A 162 -3.62 2.62 0.05
C ALA A 162 -2.35 2.08 0.76
N PHE A 163 -2.23 0.77 0.90
CA PHE A 163 -1.05 0.10 1.50
C PHE A 163 -0.07 -0.47 0.47
N GLY A 164 -0.19 -0.08 -0.80
CA GLY A 164 0.75 -0.48 -1.85
C GLY A 164 2.11 0.17 -1.62
N LYS A 165 3.20 -0.61 -1.74
CA LYS A 165 4.56 -0.04 -1.72
C LYS A 165 4.91 0.52 -3.08
N ALA A 166 5.61 1.66 -3.12
CA ALA A 166 6.19 2.19 -4.33
C ALA A 166 7.17 1.16 -4.94
N ILE A 167 7.23 1.11 -6.28
CA ILE A 167 8.21 0.24 -6.96
C ILE A 167 9.60 0.79 -6.64
N PRO A 168 10.55 -0.03 -6.11
CA PRO A 168 11.90 0.44 -5.89
C PRO A 168 12.54 0.78 -7.24
N TYR A 169 12.65 2.06 -7.51
CA TYR A 169 13.44 2.54 -8.64
C TYR A 169 14.93 2.45 -8.27
N THR A 170 15.76 1.95 -9.19
CA THR A 170 17.19 2.14 -9.08
C THR A 170 17.43 3.64 -9.11
N LEU A 171 17.80 4.19 -7.95
CA LEU A 171 18.00 5.62 -7.74
C LEU A 171 19.12 6.09 -8.66
N GLN A 172 18.77 6.82 -9.71
CA GLN A 172 19.73 7.60 -10.48
C GLN A 172 20.11 8.83 -9.64
N GLU A 173 21.34 9.31 -9.78
CA GLU A 173 21.75 10.55 -9.14
C GLU A 173 20.74 11.67 -9.40
N GLY A 174 20.39 12.44 -8.36
CA GLY A 174 19.39 13.50 -8.40
C GLY A 174 17.93 13.03 -8.35
N SER A 175 17.67 11.75 -8.09
CA SER A 175 16.31 11.23 -7.91
C SER A 175 15.97 11.06 -6.43
N TYR A 176 14.86 11.63 -5.99
CA TYR A 176 14.41 11.62 -4.59
C TYR A 176 13.07 10.91 -4.45
N PRO A 177 12.94 9.94 -3.53
CA PRO A 177 11.67 9.34 -3.20
C PRO A 177 10.83 10.35 -2.42
N ILE A 178 9.54 10.52 -2.78
CA ILE A 178 8.62 11.42 -2.09
C ILE A 178 7.82 10.70 -1.01
N GLY A 179 7.41 9.48 -1.29
CA GLY A 179 6.56 8.68 -0.40
C GLY A 179 5.56 7.84 -1.18
N ASP A 180 4.81 7.04 -0.43
CA ASP A 180 3.92 6.01 -0.95
C ASP A 180 2.51 6.08 -0.37
N THR A 181 2.02 7.28 -0.04
CA THR A 181 0.67 7.47 0.49
C THR A 181 -0.35 7.54 -0.63
N PHE A 182 -0.93 6.40 -1.00
CA PHE A 182 -1.87 6.28 -2.11
C PHE A 182 -3.36 6.42 -1.70
N SER A 183 -3.68 6.67 -0.42
CA SER A 183 -5.08 6.70 0.01
C SER A 183 -5.82 7.94 -0.50
N PRO A 184 -6.91 7.78 -1.27
CA PRO A 184 -7.80 8.88 -1.63
C PRO A 184 -8.71 9.28 -0.47
N ILE A 185 -8.81 8.44 0.56
CA ILE A 185 -9.68 8.64 1.72
C ILE A 185 -8.86 9.24 2.86
N LEU A 186 -9.34 10.34 3.40
CA LEU A 186 -8.76 11.01 4.55
C LEU A 186 -9.27 10.43 5.87
N ASN A 187 -10.57 10.19 5.94
CA ASN A 187 -11.20 9.62 7.13
C ASN A 187 -12.52 8.92 6.79
N VAL A 188 -12.89 7.94 7.61
CA VAL A 188 -14.18 7.24 7.54
C VAL A 188 -14.68 7.00 8.95
N ASN A 189 -15.90 7.47 9.24
CA ASN A 189 -16.61 7.14 10.46
C ASN A 189 -17.94 6.46 10.15
N TYR A 190 -18.41 5.64 11.08
CA TYR A 190 -19.77 5.12 11.01
C TYR A 190 -20.43 5.16 12.38
N SER A 191 -21.75 5.24 12.38
CA SER A 191 -22.57 5.15 13.58
C SER A 191 -23.83 4.34 13.29
N VAL A 192 -24.29 3.63 14.33
CA VAL A 192 -25.47 2.77 14.25
C VAL A 192 -26.58 3.38 15.10
N HIS A 193 -27.75 3.51 14.52
CA HIS A 193 -28.94 4.02 15.22
C HIS A 193 -30.06 2.98 15.14
N SER A 194 -30.57 2.59 16.30
CA SER A 194 -31.71 1.68 16.38
C SER A 194 -33.02 2.48 16.42
N TYR A 195 -34.03 1.98 15.73
CA TYR A 195 -35.38 2.54 15.76
C TYR A 195 -36.41 1.40 15.79
N THR A 196 -37.60 1.69 16.32
CA THR A 196 -38.68 0.70 16.37
C THR A 196 -39.71 1.06 15.32
N ARG A 197 -40.13 0.07 14.55
CA ARG A 197 -41.19 0.19 13.56
C ARG A 197 -42.08 -1.04 13.58
N GLU A 198 -43.39 -0.82 13.65
CA GLU A 198 -44.37 -1.92 13.63
C GLU A 198 -44.07 -3.04 14.66
N ASN A 199 -43.62 -2.64 15.87
CA ASN A 199 -43.10 -3.50 16.96
C ASN A 199 -41.81 -4.27 16.65
N GLU A 200 -41.16 -4.05 15.51
CA GLU A 200 -39.84 -4.62 15.20
C GLU A 200 -38.74 -3.62 15.42
N LYS A 201 -37.65 -4.05 16.08
CA LYS A 201 -36.42 -3.27 16.17
C LYS A 201 -35.66 -3.37 14.87
N LYS A 202 -35.35 -2.24 14.26
CA LYS A 202 -34.53 -2.12 13.05
C LYS A 202 -33.34 -1.21 13.34
N GLU A 203 -32.32 -1.33 12.53
CA GLU A 203 -31.12 -0.50 12.58
C GLU A 203 -30.96 0.33 11.31
N MET A 204 -30.27 1.44 11.48
CA MET A 204 -29.83 2.33 10.42
C MET A 204 -28.33 2.57 10.61
N LEU A 205 -27.57 2.34 9.57
CA LEU A 205 -26.13 2.62 9.52
C LEU A 205 -25.93 3.99 8.88
N PHE A 206 -25.26 4.91 9.58
CA PHE A 206 -24.69 6.10 8.99
C PHE A 206 -23.22 5.88 8.69
N LEU A 207 -22.78 6.36 7.54
CA LEU A 207 -21.40 6.29 7.09
C LEU A 207 -20.96 7.67 6.61
N GLU A 208 -19.90 8.18 7.20
CA GLU A 208 -19.31 9.47 6.88
C GLU A 208 -17.96 9.26 6.21
N ILE A 209 -17.75 9.89 5.06
CA ILE A 209 -16.55 9.71 4.23
C ILE A 209 -15.95 11.08 3.93
N TRP A 210 -14.66 11.24 4.24
CA TRP A 210 -13.86 12.40 3.83
C TRP A 210 -12.86 11.97 2.78
N THR A 211 -12.84 12.66 1.65
CA THR A 211 -11.89 12.36 0.56
C THR A 211 -11.00 13.55 0.28
N ASN A 212 -9.86 13.29 -0.35
CA ASN A 212 -8.88 14.32 -0.75
C ASN A 212 -9.22 15.01 -2.08
N GLY A 213 -10.42 14.78 -2.66
CA GLY A 213 -10.84 15.34 -3.94
C GLY A 213 -10.43 14.55 -5.17
N SER A 214 -9.54 13.55 -5.05
CA SER A 214 -9.22 12.66 -6.18
C SER A 214 -10.38 11.73 -6.54
N LEU A 215 -11.21 11.39 -5.55
CA LEU A 215 -12.50 10.70 -5.69
C LEU A 215 -13.58 11.47 -4.94
N THR A 216 -14.79 11.48 -5.47
CA THR A 216 -15.94 11.95 -4.71
C THR A 216 -16.36 10.90 -3.68
N PRO A 217 -17.02 11.30 -2.56
CA PRO A 217 -17.52 10.35 -1.57
C PRO A 217 -18.50 9.30 -2.16
N VAL A 218 -19.28 9.71 -3.16
CA VAL A 218 -20.22 8.82 -3.87
C VAL A 218 -19.47 7.77 -4.69
N GLU A 219 -18.46 8.20 -5.46
CA GLU A 219 -17.60 7.30 -6.22
C GLU A 219 -16.89 6.32 -5.29
N ALA A 220 -16.33 6.81 -4.18
CA ALA A 220 -15.64 5.99 -3.18
C ALA A 220 -16.55 4.90 -2.60
N LEU A 221 -17.78 5.25 -2.21
CA LEU A 221 -18.78 4.31 -1.72
C LEU A 221 -19.16 3.26 -2.77
N SER A 222 -19.42 3.69 -4.01
CA SER A 222 -19.81 2.81 -5.12
C SER A 222 -18.71 1.80 -5.47
N ILE A 223 -17.47 2.28 -5.65
CA ILE A 223 -16.33 1.43 -6.01
C ILE A 223 -16.05 0.41 -4.91
N THR A 224 -16.08 0.85 -3.64
CA THR A 224 -15.84 -0.04 -2.50
C THR A 224 -16.91 -1.12 -2.41
N SER A 225 -18.19 -0.75 -2.57
CA SER A 225 -19.30 -1.70 -2.57
C SER A 225 -19.17 -2.74 -3.68
N GLN A 226 -18.78 -2.32 -4.89
CA GLN A 226 -18.55 -3.22 -6.02
C GLN A 226 -17.36 -4.16 -5.78
N LYS A 227 -16.25 -3.66 -5.24
CA LYS A 227 -15.08 -4.48 -4.89
C LYS A 227 -15.42 -5.52 -3.83
N LEU A 228 -16.14 -5.13 -2.77
CA LEU A 228 -16.61 -6.05 -1.72
C LEU A 228 -17.56 -7.10 -2.29
N ALA A 229 -18.52 -6.71 -3.12
CA ALA A 229 -19.42 -7.66 -3.78
C ALA A 229 -18.65 -8.69 -4.60
N LYS A 230 -17.66 -8.27 -5.40
CA LYS A 230 -16.81 -9.19 -6.18
C LYS A 230 -16.02 -10.15 -5.29
N LEU A 231 -15.50 -9.69 -4.15
CA LEU A 231 -14.76 -10.53 -3.22
C LEU A 231 -15.67 -11.57 -2.55
N LEU A 232 -16.89 -11.17 -2.17
CA LEU A 232 -17.84 -12.06 -1.47
C LEU A 232 -18.54 -13.02 -2.41
N THR A 233 -18.69 -12.69 -3.69
CA THR A 233 -19.30 -13.52 -4.71
C THR A 233 -18.29 -14.32 -5.53
N ALA A 234 -17.02 -14.39 -5.09
CA ALA A 234 -16.02 -15.21 -5.75
C ALA A 234 -16.53 -16.67 -5.86
N PRO A 235 -16.47 -17.30 -7.06
CA PRO A 235 -17.02 -18.62 -7.26
C PRO A 235 -16.32 -19.66 -6.38
N LEU A 236 -17.11 -20.44 -5.63
CA LEU A 236 -16.63 -21.64 -4.96
C LEU A 236 -16.46 -22.74 -6.03
N ARG A 237 -15.26 -23.13 -6.32
CA ARG A 237 -14.96 -24.33 -7.16
C ARG A 237 -15.12 -25.56 -6.26
N VAL A 238 -16.31 -26.15 -6.26
CA VAL A 238 -16.64 -27.34 -5.41
C VAL A 238 -16.34 -28.64 -6.13
N ASN A 239 -16.22 -28.67 -7.46
CA ASN A 239 -16.00 -29.88 -8.26
C ASN A 239 -14.63 -29.86 -8.92
N GLU A 240 -13.66 -30.49 -8.27
CA GLU A 240 -12.28 -30.62 -8.78
C GLU A 240 -12.08 -31.87 -9.68
N GLU A 241 -13.15 -32.57 -10.09
CA GLU A 241 -12.99 -33.83 -10.82
C GLU A 241 -12.87 -33.69 -12.35
N GLU A 242 -13.10 -32.52 -12.95
CA GLU A 242 -13.08 -32.40 -14.43
C GLU A 242 -12.02 -31.51 -15.05
N ASP A 243 -11.22 -30.78 -14.30
CA ASP A 243 -10.20 -29.88 -14.88
C ASP A 243 -8.75 -30.24 -14.48
N ASN A 244 -8.30 -31.43 -14.87
CA ASN A 244 -6.85 -31.76 -14.89
C ASN A 244 -6.07 -31.03 -16.01
N LYS A 245 -6.54 -29.90 -16.49
CA LYS A 245 -5.76 -28.97 -17.30
C LYS A 245 -5.32 -27.79 -16.42
N PHE A 246 -4.34 -28.06 -15.55
CA PHE A 246 -3.56 -26.98 -14.95
C PHE A 246 -2.93 -26.19 -16.10
N THR A 247 -3.44 -25.00 -16.35
CA THR A 247 -2.69 -24.02 -17.14
C THR A 247 -1.43 -23.69 -16.35
N ASN A 248 -0.29 -23.56 -17.02
CA ASN A 248 1.03 -23.33 -16.45
C ASN A 248 1.13 -22.04 -15.58
N GLU A 249 0.03 -21.39 -15.29
CA GLU A 249 -0.08 -20.16 -14.49
C GLU A 249 -0.64 -20.38 -13.08
N ASP A 250 -1.16 -21.58 -12.76
CA ASP A 250 -1.63 -21.91 -11.42
C ASP A 250 -0.45 -22.25 -10.51
N HIS A 251 0.02 -21.26 -9.77
CA HIS A 251 1.01 -21.48 -8.71
C HIS A 251 0.37 -22.26 -7.56
N LEU A 252 0.66 -23.55 -7.46
CA LEU A 252 0.35 -24.37 -6.29
C LEU A 252 1.10 -23.82 -5.06
N VAL A 253 0.45 -22.96 -4.30
CA VAL A 253 0.98 -22.47 -3.02
C VAL A 253 0.66 -23.49 -1.95
N SER A 254 1.61 -24.39 -1.63
CA SER A 254 1.52 -25.24 -0.46
C SER A 254 1.49 -24.35 0.80
N LEU A 255 0.42 -24.45 1.62
CA LEU A 255 0.32 -23.78 2.92
C LEU A 255 1.53 -24.06 3.82
N TYR A 256 2.11 -25.25 3.73
CA TYR A 256 3.33 -25.63 4.46
C TYR A 256 4.56 -24.85 3.95
N SER A 257 4.76 -24.73 2.64
CA SER A 257 5.89 -23.99 2.08
C SER A 257 5.79 -22.50 2.39
N PHE A 258 4.57 -21.92 2.39
CA PHE A 258 4.33 -20.51 2.69
C PHE A 258 4.72 -20.16 4.14
N THR A 259 4.37 -21.00 5.13
CA THR A 259 4.76 -20.78 6.53
C THR A 259 6.27 -20.84 6.72
N PHE A 260 6.97 -21.79 6.07
CA PHE A 260 8.43 -21.92 6.18
C PHE A 260 9.17 -20.83 5.42
N GLN A 261 8.73 -20.44 4.24
CA GLN A 261 9.29 -19.27 3.52
C GLN A 261 9.22 -18.00 4.36
N HIS A 262 8.07 -17.73 4.98
CA HIS A 262 7.88 -16.55 5.83
C HIS A 262 8.76 -16.59 7.09
N ARG A 263 8.93 -17.77 7.71
CA ARG A 263 9.85 -17.95 8.85
C ARG A 263 11.30 -17.74 8.42
N TRP A 264 11.70 -18.30 7.26
CA TRP A 264 13.04 -18.12 6.70
C TRP A 264 13.35 -16.66 6.37
N GLU A 265 12.43 -15.93 5.75
CA GLU A 265 12.60 -14.51 5.48
C GLU A 265 12.72 -13.66 6.75
N ARG A 266 11.98 -14.01 7.82
CA ARG A 266 12.07 -13.35 9.11
C ARG A 266 13.46 -13.54 9.75
N ILE A 267 14.00 -14.76 9.71
CA ILE A 267 15.36 -15.06 10.17
C ILE A 267 16.39 -14.27 9.35
N ARG A 268 16.21 -14.24 8.03
CA ARG A 268 17.07 -13.49 7.10
C ARG A 268 17.06 -11.99 7.34
N GLN A 269 15.93 -11.40 7.73
CA GLN A 269 15.85 -9.98 8.09
C GLN A 269 16.53 -9.67 9.43
N LYS A 270 16.51 -10.60 10.39
CA LYS A 270 17.28 -10.49 11.65
C LYS A 270 18.80 -10.45 11.42
N LYS A 271 19.29 -10.97 10.29
CA LYS A 271 20.68 -10.95 9.88
C LYS A 271 21.31 -9.55 9.90
N ILE A 272 20.56 -8.50 9.58
CA ILE A 272 21.07 -7.12 9.50
C ILE A 272 21.58 -6.64 10.87
N LYS A 273 21.06 -7.15 11.97
CA LYS A 273 21.53 -6.84 13.34
C LYS A 273 22.74 -7.67 13.80
N LEU A 274 23.04 -8.80 13.11
CA LEU A 274 24.05 -9.76 13.50
C LEU A 274 25.27 -9.81 12.56
N ALA A 275 25.38 -8.91 11.62
CA ALA A 275 26.41 -8.87 10.58
C ALA A 275 27.87 -8.78 11.11
N MET A 276 28.08 -8.68 12.41
CA MET A 276 29.43 -8.54 13.00
C MET A 276 30.00 -9.82 13.65
N LYS A 277 29.24 -10.92 13.76
CA LYS A 277 29.77 -12.16 14.32
C LYS A 277 29.94 -13.18 13.20
N SER A 278 31.18 -13.62 12.97
CA SER A 278 31.50 -14.76 12.10
C SER A 278 31.18 -16.08 12.82
N ILE A 279 29.89 -16.42 12.88
CA ILE A 279 29.42 -17.66 13.49
C ILE A 279 29.54 -18.76 12.43
N PHE A 280 30.21 -19.87 12.79
CA PHE A 280 30.35 -21.06 11.95
C PHE A 280 29.19 -22.01 12.12
N VAL A 281 28.86 -22.73 11.05
CA VAL A 281 27.81 -23.78 11.04
C VAL A 281 28.09 -24.89 12.06
N ASP A 282 29.37 -25.08 12.41
CA ASP A 282 29.84 -26.08 13.38
C ASP A 282 29.38 -25.80 14.83
N GLN A 283 28.91 -24.59 15.11
CA GLN A 283 28.43 -24.16 16.43
C GLN A 283 26.96 -24.52 16.69
N PHE A 284 26.28 -25.03 15.66
CA PHE A 284 24.88 -25.41 15.75
C PHE A 284 24.72 -26.93 15.87
N GLU A 285 23.78 -27.36 16.69
CA GLU A 285 23.44 -28.79 16.87
C GLU A 285 22.55 -29.28 15.71
N PHE A 286 23.08 -29.27 14.49
CA PHE A 286 22.39 -29.84 13.35
C PHE A 286 22.45 -31.36 13.35
N THR A 287 21.44 -32.01 12.74
CA THR A 287 21.51 -33.44 12.50
C THR A 287 22.70 -33.79 11.59
N PRO A 288 23.35 -34.97 11.75
CA PRO A 288 24.50 -35.35 10.94
C PRO A 288 24.25 -35.26 9.43
N LYS A 289 23.03 -35.52 9.00
CA LYS A 289 22.61 -35.43 7.60
C LYS A 289 22.65 -33.98 7.10
N VAL A 290 22.05 -33.05 7.85
CA VAL A 290 22.01 -31.62 7.54
C VAL A 290 23.42 -31.04 7.55
N TYR A 291 24.21 -31.32 8.57
CA TYR A 291 25.60 -30.88 8.67
C TYR A 291 26.44 -31.30 7.47
N ASN A 292 26.40 -32.58 7.12
CA ASN A 292 27.16 -33.11 5.97
C ASN A 292 26.67 -32.50 4.65
N GLY A 293 25.39 -32.26 4.49
CA GLY A 293 24.84 -31.61 3.30
C GLY A 293 25.30 -30.14 3.16
N LEU A 294 25.32 -29.38 4.24
CA LEU A 294 25.82 -28.02 4.25
C LEU A 294 27.32 -27.95 3.95
N LYS A 295 28.12 -28.85 4.53
CA LYS A 295 29.57 -28.96 4.24
C LYS A 295 29.86 -29.32 2.78
N LYS A 296 29.11 -30.24 2.19
CA LYS A 296 29.23 -30.60 0.75
C LYS A 296 28.85 -29.42 -0.16
N ALA A 297 27.94 -28.59 0.26
CA ALA A 297 27.54 -27.35 -0.44
C ALA A 297 28.51 -26.19 -0.23
N ASN A 298 29.65 -26.39 0.49
CA ASN A 298 30.63 -25.37 0.86
C ASN A 298 30.04 -24.20 1.70
N ILE A 299 29.06 -24.52 2.53
CA ILE A 299 28.42 -23.56 3.43
C ILE A 299 29.02 -23.74 4.83
N ASP A 300 30.06 -22.96 5.15
CA ASP A 300 30.77 -23.05 6.42
C ASP A 300 30.32 -22.02 7.47
N LYS A 301 29.73 -20.91 7.03
CA LYS A 301 29.32 -19.81 7.89
C LYS A 301 27.80 -19.63 7.90
N LEU A 302 27.27 -19.24 9.05
CA LEU A 302 25.86 -18.85 9.18
C LEU A 302 25.48 -17.72 8.21
N PHE A 303 26.44 -16.82 7.94
CA PHE A 303 26.26 -15.74 6.99
C PHE A 303 25.94 -16.25 5.58
N ASP A 304 26.64 -17.28 5.10
CA ASP A 304 26.44 -17.86 3.77
C ASP A 304 25.10 -18.60 3.71
N LEU A 305 24.77 -19.34 4.79
CA LEU A 305 23.50 -20.03 4.92
C LEU A 305 22.31 -19.06 4.90
N LEU A 306 22.37 -17.94 5.62
CA LEU A 306 21.32 -16.91 5.67
C LEU A 306 21.22 -16.08 4.38
N ASN A 307 22.22 -16.10 3.50
CA ASN A 307 22.16 -15.47 2.18
C ASN A 307 21.38 -16.29 1.17
N MET A 308 21.26 -17.59 1.37
CA MET A 308 20.55 -18.49 0.46
C MET A 308 19.03 -18.23 0.53
N ARG A 309 18.37 -18.42 -0.60
CA ARG A 309 16.90 -18.46 -0.66
C ARG A 309 16.41 -19.83 -0.19
N TYR A 310 15.18 -19.89 0.26
CA TYR A 310 14.53 -21.15 0.61
C TYR A 310 14.61 -22.19 -0.52
N GLU A 311 14.43 -21.75 -1.78
CA GLU A 311 14.49 -22.59 -2.97
C GLU A 311 15.88 -23.17 -3.23
N ASP A 312 16.94 -22.46 -2.85
CA ASP A 312 18.32 -22.90 -3.02
C ASP A 312 18.72 -23.91 -1.94
N LEU A 313 18.17 -23.79 -0.73
CA LEU A 313 18.32 -24.81 0.32
C LEU A 313 17.69 -26.15 -0.09
N MET A 314 16.55 -26.10 -0.78
CA MET A 314 15.88 -27.30 -1.28
C MET A 314 16.61 -27.97 -2.46
N LYS A 315 17.55 -27.30 -3.12
CA LYS A 315 18.38 -27.87 -4.19
C LYS A 315 19.62 -28.60 -3.69
N ILE A 316 19.95 -28.49 -2.40
CA ILE A 316 21.07 -29.18 -1.81
C ILE A 316 20.81 -30.71 -1.86
N GLU A 317 21.75 -31.48 -2.35
CA GLU A 317 21.61 -32.93 -2.47
C GLU A 317 21.20 -33.61 -1.16
N TYR A 318 20.17 -34.43 -1.23
CA TYR A 318 19.60 -35.19 -0.12
C TYR A 318 18.81 -34.38 0.92
N PHE A 319 18.55 -33.07 0.72
CA PHE A 319 17.71 -32.30 1.60
C PHE A 319 16.23 -32.51 1.29
N GLY A 320 15.44 -32.74 2.34
CA GLY A 320 13.98 -32.78 2.30
C GLY A 320 13.36 -31.61 3.10
N LEU A 321 12.05 -31.51 3.06
CA LEU A 321 11.30 -30.51 3.82
C LEU A 321 11.60 -30.57 5.33
N ASP A 322 11.81 -31.76 5.87
CA ASP A 322 12.09 -31.96 7.31
C ASP A 322 13.51 -31.51 7.69
N ASP A 323 14.48 -31.63 6.76
CA ASP A 323 15.84 -31.16 6.99
C ASP A 323 15.90 -29.62 7.02
N VAL A 324 15.16 -28.96 6.14
CA VAL A 324 15.04 -27.49 6.13
C VAL A 324 14.28 -27.00 7.38
N LYS A 325 13.27 -27.75 7.86
CA LYS A 325 12.61 -27.46 9.15
C LYS A 325 13.59 -27.48 10.31
N ASN A 326 14.44 -28.53 10.38
CA ASN A 326 15.46 -28.65 11.42
C ASN A 326 16.42 -27.46 11.40
N ILE A 327 16.88 -27.03 10.22
CA ILE A 327 17.74 -25.85 10.10
C ILE A 327 17.05 -24.62 10.69
N ILE A 328 15.78 -24.36 10.32
CA ILE A 328 15.03 -23.20 10.77
C ILE A 328 14.85 -23.20 12.30
N VAL A 329 14.39 -24.33 12.85
CA VAL A 329 14.14 -24.49 14.29
C VAL A 329 15.44 -24.34 15.09
N THR A 330 16.54 -24.96 14.64
CA THR A 330 17.83 -24.87 15.33
C THR A 330 18.38 -23.45 15.33
N ILE A 331 18.23 -22.72 14.23
CA ILE A 331 18.64 -21.32 14.13
C ILE A 331 17.74 -20.42 14.97
N GLU A 332 16.42 -20.66 14.99
CA GLU A 332 15.47 -19.89 15.82
C GLU A 332 15.78 -20.08 17.31
N ASN A 333 15.99 -21.33 17.76
CA ASN A 333 16.34 -21.62 19.14
C ASN A 333 17.66 -20.95 19.56
N TYR A 334 18.66 -20.96 18.67
CA TYR A 334 19.94 -20.28 18.92
C TYR A 334 19.74 -18.79 19.11
N PHE A 335 18.88 -18.16 18.31
CA PHE A 335 18.59 -16.74 18.42
C PHE A 335 17.70 -16.39 19.62
N GLU A 336 16.84 -17.26 20.07
CA GLU A 336 16.03 -17.04 21.28
C GLU A 336 16.87 -17.12 22.54
N THR A 337 17.83 -18.06 22.62
CA THR A 337 18.70 -18.23 23.80
C THR A 337 19.79 -17.15 23.91
N ASP A 338 20.31 -16.62 22.80
CA ASP A 338 21.34 -15.58 22.83
C ASP A 338 20.78 -14.15 22.94
N PHE A 339 19.49 -13.91 22.65
CA PHE A 339 18.90 -12.56 22.69
C PHE A 339 18.53 -12.10 24.09
N ASP A 340 18.13 -13.00 24.99
CA ASP A 340 17.89 -12.66 26.40
C ASP A 340 19.18 -12.22 27.13
N SER A 341 20.35 -12.54 26.57
CA SER A 341 21.67 -12.12 27.10
C SER A 341 22.22 -10.82 26.52
N LEU A 342 21.56 -10.19 25.52
CA LEU A 342 22.01 -9.01 24.80
C LEU A 342 21.14 -7.76 25.00
N GLU A 343 20.03 -7.85 25.73
CA GLU A 343 19.29 -6.67 26.19
C GLU A 343 19.93 -6.01 27.44
N ASP A 344 20.96 -6.63 28.04
CA ASP A 344 21.71 -6.13 29.19
C ASP A 344 23.06 -5.49 28.78
N LEU A 345 23.33 -5.21 27.52
CA LEU A 345 24.50 -4.48 27.01
C LEU A 345 24.08 -3.36 26.06
#